data_d4a9d429e4cf6b29ca5241ca565e8f58
#
_entry.id   d4a9d429e4cf6b29ca5241ca565e8f58
#
_cell.length_a   1.000
_cell.length_b   1.000
_cell.length_c   1.000
_cell.angle_alpha   90.00
_cell.angle_beta   90.00
_cell.angle_gamma   90.00
#
_symmetry.space_group_name_H-M   'P 1'
#
loop_
_entity.id
_entity.type
_entity.pdbx_description
1 polymer ?
#
loop_
_entity_poly.entity_id
_entity_poly.type
_entity_poly.pdbx_seq_one_letter_code
_entity_poly.pdbx_strand_id
1 'polypeptide(L)'
;KGSFFDNRIIAEISLYKNYEKNLLTYLPVTQEMGYEYKLASGMDISNQGLELNLSASILKNTPLKWDLSFNASYNKNKLEKLPENQKTTVIGDHKLQVGQSVDAFWVYQNKGIYTNDSEVPVMNGKPLNINGVPFKAGDPVWTDVDGNNQINDNDRVLTGHAIPPYTGGLTNQFAYKGFDFSFNLFFALGHSALNLRDQQRYDFATLDNIQSLQSVKEIFFWQNTNQRDDYPIYNPQSSVHPYRAEQDLFLEKLSYLKLRNITVGYTLPIKKVGSNIPKSLYFYLTGSNLLSFSNFSAGDPELVNFNGTYDGYSLPIPRSISLGLRFKF
;
A
#
# COMPACT_ATOMS: atom_id res chain seq x y z
N LYS A 1 1.75 15.20 26.78
CA LYS A 1 0.50 15.92 26.55
C LYS A 1 0.57 17.30 27.15
N GLY A 2 0.24 18.33 26.37
CA GLY A 2 0.22 19.73 26.78
C GLY A 2 -1.07 20.41 26.35
N SER A 3 -1.47 21.40 27.15
CA SER A 3 -2.60 22.27 26.85
C SER A 3 -2.15 23.74 26.90
N PHE A 4 -2.54 24.50 25.88
CA PHE A 4 -2.08 25.86 25.65
C PHE A 4 -3.28 26.78 25.38
N PHE A 5 -3.12 28.08 25.73
CA PHE A 5 -4.10 29.13 25.46
C PHE A 5 -5.49 28.79 26.04
N ASP A 6 -5.58 28.54 27.35
CA ASP A 6 -6.82 28.19 28.05
C ASP A 6 -7.55 26.97 27.41
N ASN A 7 -6.80 25.92 27.13
CA ASN A 7 -7.26 24.68 26.49
C ASN A 7 -7.77 24.86 25.05
N ARG A 8 -7.37 25.92 24.37
CA ARG A 8 -7.70 26.12 22.94
C ARG A 8 -6.89 25.20 22.03
N ILE A 9 -5.68 24.85 22.44
CA ILE A 9 -4.81 23.92 21.72
C ILE A 9 -4.39 22.82 22.71
N ILE A 10 -4.65 21.59 22.35
CA ILE A 10 -4.21 20.39 23.06
C ILE A 10 -3.32 19.61 22.10
N ALA A 11 -2.08 19.37 22.50
CA ALA A 11 -1.13 18.57 21.74
C ALA A 11 -0.66 17.38 22.60
N GLU A 12 -0.56 16.24 21.94
CA GLU A 12 -0.03 15.01 22.54
C GLU A 12 0.95 14.39 21.55
N ILE A 13 2.16 14.09 22.04
CA ILE A 13 3.20 13.43 21.27
C ILE A 13 3.56 12.17 22.05
N SER A 14 3.55 11.03 21.36
CA SER A 14 3.96 9.74 21.89
C SER A 14 5.12 9.20 21.06
N LEU A 15 6.17 8.78 21.72
CA LEU A 15 7.28 8.02 21.12
C LEU A 15 7.21 6.61 21.69
N TYR A 16 7.33 5.61 20.83
CA TYR A 16 7.27 4.22 21.27
C TYR A 16 8.33 3.36 20.58
N LYS A 17 8.70 2.29 21.26
CA LYS A 17 9.49 1.20 20.72
C LYS A 17 9.02 -0.09 21.36
N ASN A 18 8.32 -0.90 20.57
CA ASN A 18 7.74 -2.17 20.98
C ASN A 18 8.56 -3.32 20.42
N TYR A 19 8.73 -4.37 21.22
CA TYR A 19 9.39 -5.61 20.83
C TYR A 19 8.41 -6.77 21.03
N GLU A 20 8.12 -7.45 19.93
CA GLU A 20 7.41 -8.73 19.93
C GLU A 20 8.45 -9.84 19.85
N LYS A 21 8.51 -10.70 20.87
CA LYS A 21 9.54 -11.73 21.00
C LYS A 21 8.93 -13.13 20.92
N ASN A 22 9.75 -14.07 20.45
CA ASN A 22 9.41 -15.49 20.37
C ASN A 22 8.16 -15.77 19.53
N LEU A 23 7.91 -14.95 18.51
CA LEU A 23 6.83 -15.17 17.56
C LEU A 23 7.04 -16.49 16.82
N LEU A 24 5.93 -17.12 16.46
CA LEU A 24 5.91 -18.29 15.60
C LEU A 24 6.06 -17.89 14.14
N THR A 25 6.89 -18.62 13.42
CA THR A 25 7.03 -18.48 11.97
C THR A 25 7.26 -19.84 11.32
N TYR A 26 7.03 -19.93 10.02
CA TYR A 26 7.37 -21.11 9.26
C TYR A 26 8.85 -21.06 8.87
N LEU A 27 9.53 -22.19 8.98
CA LEU A 27 10.86 -22.39 8.43
C LEU A 27 10.82 -23.48 7.38
N PRO A 28 11.43 -23.26 6.20
CA PRO A 28 11.56 -24.32 5.20
C PRO A 28 12.40 -25.46 5.77
N VAL A 29 12.04 -26.66 5.40
CA VAL A 29 12.77 -27.88 5.75
C VAL A 29 13.19 -28.63 4.50
N THR A 30 14.12 -29.58 4.63
CA THR A 30 14.58 -30.40 3.50
C THR A 30 13.43 -31.32 3.02
N GLN A 31 13.38 -31.58 1.72
CA GLN A 31 12.36 -32.45 1.09
C GLN A 31 12.27 -33.85 1.71
N GLU A 32 13.35 -34.33 2.29
CA GLU A 32 13.43 -35.63 2.97
C GLU A 32 12.49 -35.74 4.20
N MET A 33 12.08 -34.56 4.76
CA MET A 33 11.15 -34.49 5.90
C MET A 33 9.69 -34.81 5.52
N GLY A 34 9.34 -34.81 4.22
CA GLY A 34 7.99 -35.05 3.73
C GLY A 34 7.00 -33.89 3.89
N TYR A 35 7.46 -32.71 4.31
CA TYR A 35 6.70 -31.48 4.36
C TYR A 35 7.62 -30.29 4.04
N GLU A 36 7.02 -29.19 3.56
CA GLU A 36 7.79 -28.02 3.07
C GLU A 36 8.27 -27.11 4.20
N TYR A 37 7.49 -26.99 5.27
CA TYR A 37 7.70 -26.05 6.35
C TYR A 37 7.48 -26.70 7.73
N LYS A 38 8.25 -26.28 8.72
CA LYS A 38 8.00 -26.53 10.14
C LYS A 38 7.63 -25.25 10.85
N LEU A 39 6.76 -25.31 11.85
CA LEU A 39 6.49 -24.18 12.73
C LEU A 39 7.60 -24.06 13.77
N ALA A 40 8.21 -22.89 13.86
CA ALA A 40 9.30 -22.59 14.80
C ALA A 40 9.02 -21.32 15.60
N SER A 41 9.41 -21.29 16.85
CA SER A 41 9.39 -20.08 17.69
C SER A 41 10.76 -19.41 17.72
N GLY A 42 10.79 -18.12 18.07
CA GLY A 42 12.04 -17.37 18.22
C GLY A 42 12.27 -16.30 17.17
N MET A 43 11.23 -15.91 16.43
CA MET A 43 11.24 -14.70 15.61
C MET A 43 10.96 -13.49 16.52
N ASP A 44 11.79 -12.45 16.40
CA ASP A 44 11.63 -11.18 17.13
C ASP A 44 11.45 -10.03 16.12
N ILE A 45 10.46 -9.18 16.37
CA ILE A 45 10.16 -8.00 15.56
C ILE A 45 10.15 -6.77 16.46
N SER A 46 10.69 -5.66 15.97
CA SER A 46 10.54 -4.36 16.62
C SER A 46 9.72 -3.40 15.77
N ASN A 47 8.89 -2.63 16.45
CA ASN A 47 8.16 -1.49 15.90
C ASN A 47 8.52 -0.25 16.69
N GLN A 48 8.99 0.79 16.01
CA GLN A 48 9.29 2.07 16.64
C GLN A 48 8.62 3.19 15.86
N GLY A 49 8.13 4.17 16.59
CA GLY A 49 7.40 5.23 15.92
C GLY A 49 7.13 6.46 16.76
N LEU A 50 6.45 7.38 16.11
CA LEU A 50 6.01 8.65 16.68
C LEU A 50 4.54 8.83 16.34
N GLU A 51 3.76 9.26 17.33
CA GLU A 51 2.36 9.63 17.16
C GLU A 51 2.16 11.07 17.62
N LEU A 52 1.41 11.81 16.82
CA LEU A 52 1.01 13.18 17.09
C LEU A 52 -0.50 13.28 17.08
N ASN A 53 -1.09 13.82 18.16
CA ASN A 53 -2.49 14.21 18.21
C ASN A 53 -2.56 15.70 18.55
N LEU A 54 -3.26 16.45 17.72
CA LEU A 54 -3.48 17.88 17.88
C LEU A 54 -4.98 18.17 17.81
N SER A 55 -5.51 18.87 18.81
CA SER A 55 -6.87 19.40 18.79
C SER A 55 -6.81 20.90 19.05
N ALA A 56 -7.51 21.68 18.24
CA ALA A 56 -7.50 23.14 18.34
C ALA A 56 -8.90 23.71 18.12
N SER A 57 -9.36 24.53 19.07
CA SER A 57 -10.53 25.41 18.90
C SER A 57 -10.05 26.73 18.33
N ILE A 58 -10.02 26.83 16.98
CA ILE A 58 -9.48 27.99 16.26
C ILE A 58 -10.35 29.23 16.52
N LEU A 59 -11.68 29.07 16.43
CA LEU A 59 -12.66 30.11 16.71
C LEU A 59 -13.64 29.61 17.78
N LYS A 60 -13.47 30.07 19.04
CA LYS A 60 -14.25 29.60 20.19
C LYS A 60 -15.35 30.59 20.62
N ASN A 61 -15.00 31.87 20.74
CA ASN A 61 -15.85 32.93 21.30
C ASN A 61 -16.42 33.88 20.23
N THR A 62 -16.63 33.34 19.02
CA THR A 62 -17.20 34.06 17.88
C THR A 62 -18.49 33.39 17.44
N PRO A 63 -19.35 34.11 16.68
CA PRO A 63 -20.59 33.48 16.13
C PRO A 63 -20.30 32.27 15.26
N LEU A 64 -19.16 32.25 14.54
CA LEU A 64 -18.63 31.09 13.85
C LEU A 64 -17.69 30.35 14.81
N LYS A 65 -17.96 29.08 15.08
CA LYS A 65 -17.05 28.16 15.79
C LYS A 65 -16.29 27.34 14.78
N TRP A 66 -15.01 27.13 15.02
CA TRP A 66 -14.16 26.27 14.20
C TRP A 66 -13.26 25.43 15.09
N ASP A 67 -13.49 24.13 15.05
CA ASP A 67 -12.67 23.13 15.73
C ASP A 67 -11.93 22.28 14.70
N LEU A 68 -10.65 22.00 14.97
CA LEU A 68 -9.77 21.22 14.13
C LEU A 68 -9.14 20.11 14.96
N SER A 69 -9.13 18.89 14.43
CA SER A 69 -8.40 17.77 14.99
C SER A 69 -7.50 17.17 13.93
N PHE A 70 -6.23 16.98 14.26
CA PHE A 70 -5.24 16.36 13.40
C PHE A 70 -4.55 15.23 14.15
N ASN A 71 -4.40 14.09 13.51
CA ASN A 71 -3.54 13.03 14.00
C ASN A 71 -2.59 12.58 12.90
N ALA A 72 -1.40 12.17 13.29
CA ALA A 72 -0.43 11.56 12.38
C ALA A 72 0.41 10.55 13.15
N SER A 73 0.72 9.44 12.49
CA SER A 73 1.63 8.43 13.02
C SER A 73 2.70 8.09 11.99
N TYR A 74 3.89 7.81 12.49
CA TYR A 74 4.98 7.20 11.77
C TYR A 74 5.36 5.91 12.47
N ASN A 75 5.47 4.81 11.73
CA ASN A 75 5.93 3.52 12.22
C ASN A 75 7.04 2.96 11.34
N LYS A 76 8.08 2.43 11.96
CA LYS A 76 9.14 1.66 11.32
C LYS A 76 9.20 0.28 11.91
N ASN A 77 8.93 -0.72 11.08
CA ASN A 77 9.04 -2.14 11.42
C ASN A 77 10.45 -2.66 11.12
N LYS A 78 10.93 -3.62 11.89
CA LYS A 78 12.21 -4.28 11.67
C LYS A 78 12.21 -5.69 12.22
N LEU A 79 12.67 -6.66 11.43
CA LEU A 79 12.96 -8.00 11.87
C LEU A 79 14.29 -8.01 12.63
N GLU A 80 14.26 -8.34 13.92
CA GLU A 80 15.43 -8.33 14.79
C GLU A 80 16.10 -9.71 14.86
N LYS A 81 15.31 -10.79 14.79
CA LYS A 81 15.82 -12.15 14.92
C LYS A 81 14.92 -13.14 14.18
N LEU A 82 15.53 -14.19 13.66
CA LEU A 82 14.86 -15.40 13.14
C LEU A 82 15.17 -16.60 14.03
N PRO A 83 14.30 -17.63 14.06
CA PRO A 83 14.58 -18.89 14.75
C PRO A 83 15.92 -19.49 14.29
N GLU A 84 16.50 -20.31 15.14
CA GLU A 84 17.75 -21.04 14.87
C GLU A 84 18.93 -20.14 14.48
N ASN A 85 18.90 -18.84 14.87
CA ASN A 85 19.90 -17.81 14.52
C ASN A 85 20.11 -17.63 12.99
N GLN A 86 19.13 -17.98 12.19
CA GLN A 86 19.17 -17.72 10.74
C GLN A 86 19.24 -16.21 10.47
N LYS A 87 19.87 -15.83 9.36
CA LYS A 87 19.91 -14.43 8.90
C LYS A 87 18.81 -14.12 7.92
N THR A 88 18.39 -15.13 7.16
CA THR A 88 17.34 -15.05 6.15
C THR A 88 16.52 -16.32 6.14
N THR A 89 15.24 -16.20 5.78
CA THR A 89 14.38 -17.35 5.45
C THR A 89 13.45 -16.96 4.33
N VAL A 90 13.06 -17.92 3.50
CA VAL A 90 12.10 -17.74 2.39
C VAL A 90 10.89 -18.61 2.67
N ILE A 91 9.70 -18.01 2.58
CA ILE A 91 8.41 -18.66 2.82
C ILE A 91 7.52 -18.30 1.62
N GLY A 92 7.36 -19.25 0.69
CA GLY A 92 6.73 -18.95 -0.59
C GLY A 92 7.46 -17.81 -1.32
N ASP A 93 6.75 -16.76 -1.70
CA ASP A 93 7.31 -15.59 -2.41
C ASP A 93 7.84 -14.50 -1.48
N HIS A 94 7.89 -14.76 -0.17
CA HIS A 94 8.35 -13.79 0.82
C HIS A 94 9.71 -14.17 1.38
N LYS A 95 10.64 -13.22 1.37
CA LYS A 95 11.95 -13.33 2.03
C LYS A 95 11.96 -12.49 3.30
N LEU A 96 12.20 -13.12 4.41
CA LEU A 96 12.48 -12.46 5.69
C LEU A 96 14.00 -12.36 5.89
N GLN A 97 14.49 -11.18 6.21
CA GLN A 97 15.91 -10.92 6.44
C GLN A 97 16.09 -10.08 7.70
N VAL A 98 16.92 -10.55 8.61
CA VAL A 98 17.27 -9.80 9.83
C VAL A 98 17.84 -8.43 9.48
N GLY A 99 17.28 -7.39 10.12
CA GLY A 99 17.62 -6.00 9.87
C GLY A 99 16.71 -5.28 8.86
N GLN A 100 15.93 -6.01 8.08
CA GLN A 100 14.96 -5.47 7.12
C GLN A 100 13.54 -5.44 7.70
N SER A 101 12.63 -4.76 7.02
CA SER A 101 11.20 -4.79 7.34
C SER A 101 10.59 -6.14 6.97
N VAL A 102 9.61 -6.60 7.74
CA VAL A 102 8.92 -7.87 7.47
C VAL A 102 7.93 -7.77 6.30
N ASP A 103 7.57 -6.56 5.91
CA ASP A 103 6.60 -6.23 4.86
C ASP A 103 7.26 -5.76 3.55
N ALA A 104 8.58 -5.95 3.41
CA ALA A 104 9.31 -5.62 2.18
C ALA A 104 9.03 -6.64 1.07
N PHE A 105 8.93 -6.14 -0.16
CA PHE A 105 8.78 -6.97 -1.36
C PHE A 105 10.12 -7.55 -1.79
N TRP A 106 10.11 -8.81 -2.19
CA TRP A 106 11.30 -9.50 -2.66
C TRP A 106 11.22 -9.71 -4.18
N VAL A 107 11.92 -8.86 -4.94
CA VAL A 107 11.73 -8.71 -6.38
C VAL A 107 13.03 -8.52 -7.14
N TYR A 108 13.05 -8.90 -8.43
CA TYR A 108 14.10 -8.51 -9.36
C TYR A 108 14.01 -7.01 -9.65
N GLN A 109 15.15 -6.33 -9.64
CA GLN A 109 15.25 -4.94 -10.08
C GLN A 109 15.31 -4.88 -11.60
N ASN A 110 14.29 -4.28 -12.21
CA ASN A 110 14.21 -4.04 -13.64
C ASN A 110 14.74 -2.63 -13.97
N LYS A 111 15.73 -2.54 -14.84
CA LYS A 111 16.35 -1.28 -15.28
C LYS A 111 15.95 -0.88 -16.70
N GLY A 112 15.01 -1.57 -17.30
CA GLY A 112 14.55 -1.34 -18.65
C GLY A 112 14.58 -2.60 -19.50
N ILE A 113 14.86 -2.45 -20.78
CA ILE A 113 14.78 -3.49 -21.79
C ILE A 113 16.08 -3.48 -22.59
N TYR A 114 16.64 -4.65 -22.90
CA TYR A 114 17.75 -4.75 -23.85
C TYR A 114 17.27 -4.35 -25.23
N THR A 115 17.83 -3.29 -25.81
CA THR A 115 17.42 -2.81 -27.14
C THR A 115 18.09 -3.59 -28.28
N ASN A 116 19.26 -4.19 -27.99
CA ASN A 116 19.98 -5.07 -28.91
C ASN A 116 20.76 -6.14 -28.13
N ASP A 117 21.12 -7.24 -28.78
CA ASP A 117 21.81 -8.36 -28.16
C ASP A 117 23.22 -7.99 -27.63
N SER A 118 23.84 -6.95 -28.14
CA SER A 118 25.18 -6.49 -27.71
C SER A 118 25.15 -5.76 -26.36
N GLU A 119 23.97 -5.37 -25.86
CA GLU A 119 23.80 -4.79 -24.52
C GLU A 119 23.75 -5.86 -23.43
N VAL A 120 23.49 -7.12 -23.79
CA VAL A 120 23.44 -8.22 -22.82
C VAL A 120 24.86 -8.49 -22.26
N PRO A 121 25.04 -8.44 -20.94
CA PRO A 121 26.36 -8.73 -20.34
C PRO A 121 26.89 -10.10 -20.76
N VAL A 122 28.18 -10.17 -21.02
CA VAL A 122 28.88 -11.42 -21.37
C VAL A 122 30.04 -11.66 -20.41
N MET A 123 30.04 -12.82 -19.76
CA MET A 123 31.12 -13.25 -18.88
C MET A 123 31.69 -14.57 -19.37
N ASN A 124 33.03 -14.66 -19.53
CA ASN A 124 33.71 -15.85 -20.02
C ASN A 124 33.13 -16.41 -21.34
N GLY A 125 32.74 -15.50 -22.26
CA GLY A 125 32.15 -15.87 -23.55
C GLY A 125 30.69 -16.38 -23.50
N LYS A 126 30.05 -16.31 -22.34
CA LYS A 126 28.63 -16.68 -22.17
C LYS A 126 27.81 -15.44 -21.84
N PRO A 127 26.66 -15.24 -22.54
CA PRO A 127 25.75 -14.14 -22.19
C PRO A 127 25.07 -14.38 -20.84
N LEU A 128 24.63 -13.30 -20.20
CA LEU A 128 23.77 -13.36 -19.02
C LEU A 128 22.55 -14.24 -19.33
N ASN A 129 22.18 -15.09 -18.38
CA ASN A 129 21.13 -16.09 -18.58
C ASN A 129 20.26 -16.26 -17.34
N ILE A 130 19.09 -16.86 -17.55
CA ILE A 130 18.21 -17.39 -16.50
C ILE A 130 17.91 -18.85 -16.79
N ASN A 131 18.19 -19.74 -15.84
CA ASN A 131 18.01 -21.20 -16.00
C ASN A 131 18.68 -21.76 -17.28
N GLY A 132 19.82 -21.20 -17.68
CA GLY A 132 20.54 -21.59 -18.89
C GLY A 132 19.99 -20.98 -20.19
N VAL A 133 18.95 -20.18 -20.15
CA VAL A 133 18.37 -19.45 -21.30
C VAL A 133 19.03 -18.07 -21.36
N PRO A 134 19.76 -17.73 -22.43
CA PRO A 134 20.41 -16.43 -22.56
C PRO A 134 19.37 -15.31 -22.79
N PHE A 135 19.61 -14.14 -22.20
CA PHE A 135 18.87 -12.92 -22.50
C PHE A 135 19.21 -12.44 -23.91
N LYS A 136 18.28 -11.69 -24.51
CA LYS A 136 18.40 -11.12 -25.85
C LYS A 136 17.67 -9.78 -25.94
N ALA A 137 17.76 -9.12 -27.08
CA ALA A 137 17.01 -7.91 -27.38
C ALA A 137 15.49 -8.13 -27.15
N GLY A 138 14.87 -7.19 -26.45
CA GLY A 138 13.46 -7.23 -26.03
C GLY A 138 13.24 -7.83 -24.64
N ASP A 139 14.21 -8.52 -24.05
CA ASP A 139 14.10 -9.04 -22.70
C ASP A 139 14.33 -7.95 -21.64
N PRO A 140 13.82 -8.11 -20.40
CA PRO A 140 14.04 -7.15 -19.33
C PRO A 140 15.50 -7.13 -18.86
N VAL A 141 15.98 -5.95 -18.49
CA VAL A 141 17.31 -5.76 -17.89
C VAL A 141 17.19 -5.96 -16.38
N TRP A 142 17.25 -7.21 -15.92
CA TRP A 142 17.34 -7.50 -14.48
C TRP A 142 18.76 -7.40 -13.98
N THR A 143 18.89 -6.86 -12.75
CA THR A 143 20.20 -6.71 -12.12
C THR A 143 20.73 -8.04 -11.63
N ASP A 144 21.91 -8.44 -12.10
CA ASP A 144 22.72 -9.52 -11.53
C ASP A 144 23.41 -8.96 -10.28
N VAL A 145 22.88 -9.27 -9.10
CA VAL A 145 23.30 -8.67 -7.82
C VAL A 145 24.56 -9.33 -7.28
N ASP A 146 24.70 -10.64 -7.46
CA ASP A 146 25.87 -11.40 -6.99
C ASP A 146 26.99 -11.48 -8.03
N GLY A 147 26.74 -11.01 -9.26
CA GLY A 147 27.76 -10.91 -10.34
C GLY A 147 28.18 -12.27 -10.92
N ASN A 148 27.32 -13.29 -10.82
CA ASN A 148 27.62 -14.63 -11.28
C ASN A 148 27.23 -14.92 -12.75
N ASN A 149 26.69 -13.90 -13.45
CA ASN A 149 26.20 -13.97 -14.82
C ASN A 149 25.00 -14.92 -15.01
N GLN A 150 24.25 -15.14 -13.95
CA GLN A 150 23.03 -15.92 -13.97
C GLN A 150 21.98 -15.26 -13.09
N ILE A 151 20.82 -14.95 -13.66
CA ILE A 151 19.69 -14.42 -12.90
C ILE A 151 18.99 -15.56 -12.17
N ASN A 152 18.88 -15.44 -10.85
CA ASN A 152 18.20 -16.41 -9.97
C ASN A 152 17.70 -15.69 -8.69
N ASP A 153 17.17 -16.44 -7.73
CA ASP A 153 16.60 -15.88 -6.50
C ASP A 153 17.58 -15.06 -5.63
N ASN A 154 18.90 -15.23 -5.81
CA ASN A 154 19.91 -14.40 -5.12
C ASN A 154 19.94 -12.96 -5.64
N ASP A 155 19.42 -12.73 -6.85
CA ASP A 155 19.38 -11.41 -7.50
C ASP A 155 18.10 -10.64 -7.17
N ARG A 156 17.17 -11.27 -6.45
CA ARG A 156 16.00 -10.59 -5.92
C ARG A 156 16.38 -9.79 -4.67
N VAL A 157 15.97 -8.55 -4.62
CA VAL A 157 16.24 -7.63 -3.51
C VAL A 157 14.99 -7.32 -2.71
N LEU A 158 15.16 -7.00 -1.42
CA LEU A 158 14.08 -6.50 -0.58
C LEU A 158 13.92 -5.00 -0.80
N THR A 159 12.73 -4.57 -1.18
CA THR A 159 12.43 -3.17 -1.48
C THR A 159 10.98 -2.81 -1.13
N GLY A 160 10.71 -1.52 -0.96
CA GLY A 160 9.38 -1.01 -0.65
C GLY A 160 8.83 -1.49 0.70
N HIS A 161 7.59 -1.12 0.97
CA HIS A 161 6.83 -1.47 2.17
C HIS A 161 5.38 -1.72 1.79
N ALA A 162 4.81 -2.84 2.17
CA ALA A 162 3.38 -3.13 1.98
C ALA A 162 2.50 -2.28 2.91
N ILE A 163 3.00 -1.99 4.11
CA ILE A 163 2.29 -1.21 5.12
C ILE A 163 2.75 0.26 5.07
N PRO A 164 1.82 1.23 5.03
CA PRO A 164 2.19 2.65 4.98
C PRO A 164 2.93 3.08 6.25
N PRO A 165 4.17 3.59 6.13
CA PRO A 165 4.90 4.09 7.28
C PRO A 165 4.30 5.37 7.88
N TYR A 166 3.60 6.16 7.09
CA TYR A 166 2.93 7.37 7.55
C TYR A 166 1.42 7.26 7.33
N THR A 167 0.65 7.44 8.41
CA THR A 167 -0.81 7.50 8.36
C THR A 167 -1.33 8.64 9.22
N GLY A 168 -2.52 9.13 8.90
CA GLY A 168 -3.13 10.17 9.72
C GLY A 168 -4.45 10.67 9.16
N GLY A 169 -4.99 11.65 9.88
CA GLY A 169 -6.27 12.25 9.51
C GLY A 169 -6.41 13.68 9.99
N LEU A 170 -7.27 14.39 9.29
CA LEU A 170 -7.65 15.77 9.61
C LEU A 170 -9.15 15.88 9.64
N THR A 171 -9.70 16.31 10.78
CA THR A 171 -11.13 16.58 10.93
C THR A 171 -11.32 18.08 11.16
N ASN A 172 -12.16 18.70 10.36
CA ASN A 172 -12.62 20.06 10.55
C ASN A 172 -14.10 20.08 10.89
N GLN A 173 -14.47 20.93 11.84
CA GLN A 173 -15.85 21.13 12.27
C GLN A 173 -16.12 22.63 12.37
N PHE A 174 -17.17 23.08 11.68
CA PHE A 174 -17.62 24.47 11.68
C PHE A 174 -19.07 24.53 12.17
N ALA A 175 -19.38 25.48 13.00
CA ALA A 175 -20.76 25.74 13.42
C ALA A 175 -21.08 27.23 13.39
N TYR A 176 -22.22 27.59 12.76
CA TYR A 176 -22.68 28.97 12.64
C TYR A 176 -24.21 29.04 12.62
N LYS A 177 -24.81 29.73 13.61
CA LYS A 177 -26.26 30.01 13.69
C LYS A 177 -27.15 28.78 13.38
N GLY A 178 -26.83 27.62 13.97
CA GLY A 178 -27.60 26.38 13.79
C GLY A 178 -27.14 25.52 12.59
N PHE A 179 -26.36 26.07 11.67
CA PHE A 179 -25.67 25.28 10.65
C PHE A 179 -24.40 24.66 11.23
N ASP A 180 -24.13 23.44 10.85
CA ASP A 180 -22.85 22.78 11.05
C ASP A 180 -22.34 22.19 9.73
N PHE A 181 -21.04 22.23 9.58
CA PHE A 181 -20.32 21.66 8.47
C PHE A 181 -19.09 20.92 9.00
N SER A 182 -18.91 19.69 8.59
CA SER A 182 -17.72 18.93 8.96
C SER A 182 -17.19 18.13 7.80
N PHE A 183 -15.87 17.92 7.77
CA PHE A 183 -15.25 16.98 6.87
C PHE A 183 -14.07 16.28 7.54
N ASN A 184 -13.82 15.04 7.08
CA ASN A 184 -12.72 14.22 7.55
C ASN A 184 -11.89 13.77 6.35
N LEU A 185 -10.60 14.07 6.41
CA LEU A 185 -9.57 13.59 5.49
C LEU A 185 -8.76 12.49 6.16
N PHE A 186 -8.40 11.48 5.40
CA PHE A 186 -7.48 10.44 5.80
C PHE A 186 -6.36 10.31 4.78
N PHE A 187 -5.13 10.09 5.23
CA PHE A 187 -3.98 9.85 4.37
C PHE A 187 -3.17 8.64 4.80
N ALA A 188 -2.60 7.95 3.83
CA ALA A 188 -1.61 6.90 4.01
C ALA A 188 -0.53 7.09 2.94
N LEU A 189 0.74 7.21 3.37
CA LEU A 189 1.83 7.64 2.51
C LEU A 189 3.04 6.72 2.63
N GLY A 190 3.77 6.58 1.52
CA GLY A 190 5.12 6.02 1.48
C GLY A 190 5.19 4.49 1.45
N HIS A 191 4.08 3.82 1.15
CA HIS A 191 4.06 2.38 0.92
C HIS A 191 4.08 2.05 -0.58
N SER A 192 4.08 0.76 -0.88
CA SER A 192 4.09 0.23 -2.24
C SER A 192 3.02 -0.84 -2.39
N ALA A 193 2.61 -1.08 -3.62
CA ALA A 193 1.71 -2.17 -3.95
C ALA A 193 2.18 -2.88 -5.21
N LEU A 194 2.15 -4.20 -5.18
CA LEU A 194 2.39 -5.05 -6.34
C LEU A 194 1.08 -5.19 -7.13
N ASN A 195 1.04 -4.58 -8.31
CA ASN A 195 -0.14 -4.53 -9.18
C ASN A 195 -0.24 -5.81 -10.01
N LEU A 196 -0.72 -6.88 -9.38
CA LEU A 196 -0.92 -8.17 -10.04
C LEU A 196 -1.99 -8.14 -11.13
N ARG A 197 -2.95 -7.19 -11.03
CA ARG A 197 -3.94 -7.00 -12.08
C ARG A 197 -3.32 -6.59 -13.41
N ASP A 198 -2.39 -5.63 -13.40
CA ASP A 198 -1.72 -5.21 -14.63
C ASP A 198 -0.70 -6.28 -15.07
N GLN A 199 0.00 -6.92 -14.14
CA GLN A 199 0.85 -8.07 -14.46
C GLN A 199 0.07 -9.15 -15.24
N GLN A 200 -1.08 -9.58 -14.75
CA GLN A 200 -1.93 -10.56 -15.42
C GLN A 200 -2.46 -10.09 -16.78
N ARG A 201 -2.71 -8.78 -16.94
CA ARG A 201 -3.13 -8.20 -18.22
C ARG A 201 -2.04 -8.23 -19.28
N TYR A 202 -0.80 -8.07 -18.86
CA TYR A 202 0.35 -8.09 -19.75
C TYR A 202 0.82 -9.51 -20.06
N ASP A 203 0.62 -10.43 -19.12
CA ASP A 203 1.00 -11.84 -19.22
C ASP A 203 -0.20 -12.75 -19.55
N PHE A 204 -1.21 -12.23 -20.23
CA PHE A 204 -2.51 -12.88 -20.43
C PHE A 204 -2.43 -14.25 -21.13
N ALA A 205 -1.40 -14.52 -21.90
CA ALA A 205 -1.28 -15.79 -22.64
C ALA A 205 -0.60 -16.91 -21.82
N THR A 206 0.03 -16.59 -20.70
CA THR A 206 0.57 -17.60 -19.76
C THR A 206 -0.46 -18.06 -18.75
N LEU A 207 -1.61 -17.38 -18.66
CA LEU A 207 -2.69 -17.74 -17.76
C LEU A 207 -3.54 -18.85 -18.38
N ASP A 208 -3.57 -20.01 -17.74
CA ASP A 208 -4.42 -21.16 -18.12
C ASP A 208 -5.92 -20.83 -18.09
N ASN A 209 -6.32 -19.71 -17.53
CA ASN A 209 -7.69 -19.26 -17.35
C ASN A 209 -7.95 -17.93 -18.05
N ILE A 210 -8.15 -17.99 -19.35
CA ILE A 210 -8.54 -16.84 -20.23
C ILE A 210 -9.93 -16.25 -19.85
N GLN A 211 -10.61 -16.76 -18.83
CA GLN A 211 -11.97 -16.34 -18.47
C GLN A 211 -12.06 -14.91 -17.90
N SER A 212 -10.94 -14.26 -17.62
CA SER A 212 -10.91 -12.89 -17.07
C SER A 212 -10.14 -11.91 -17.95
N LEU A 213 -10.32 -11.95 -19.27
CA LEU A 213 -9.91 -10.85 -20.15
C LEU A 213 -10.65 -9.55 -19.72
N GLN A 214 -10.24 -9.01 -18.60
CA GLN A 214 -10.64 -7.67 -18.19
C GLN A 214 -9.90 -6.67 -19.08
N SER A 215 -10.62 -6.02 -19.99
CA SER A 215 -10.20 -4.95 -20.87
C SER A 215 -8.71 -5.00 -21.27
N VAL A 216 -8.47 -5.33 -22.54
CA VAL A 216 -7.14 -5.21 -23.15
C VAL A 216 -6.76 -3.73 -23.10
N LYS A 217 -5.75 -3.40 -22.32
CA LYS A 217 -5.11 -2.08 -22.36
C LYS A 217 -4.16 -2.07 -23.54
N GLU A 218 -4.08 -0.99 -24.26
CA GLU A 218 -3.03 -0.82 -25.27
C GLU A 218 -1.67 -0.89 -24.56
N ILE A 219 -0.85 -1.87 -24.94
CA ILE A 219 0.44 -2.14 -24.34
C ILE A 219 1.50 -1.79 -25.38
N PHE A 220 2.36 -0.85 -25.04
CA PHE A 220 3.54 -0.51 -25.81
C PHE A 220 4.70 -1.43 -25.39
N PHE A 221 4.74 -2.62 -25.96
CA PHE A 221 5.87 -3.53 -25.71
C PHE A 221 6.92 -3.39 -26.84
N TRP A 222 8.15 -3.75 -26.51
CA TRP A 222 9.26 -3.70 -27.43
C TRP A 222 8.98 -4.52 -28.70
N GLN A 223 9.17 -3.92 -29.88
CA GLN A 223 8.88 -4.56 -31.17
C GLN A 223 10.13 -4.77 -32.04
N ASN A 224 11.12 -3.89 -31.93
CA ASN A 224 12.35 -3.96 -32.71
C ASN A 224 13.51 -3.19 -32.03
N THR A 225 14.73 -3.35 -32.54
CA THR A 225 15.96 -2.77 -31.99
C THR A 225 15.99 -1.24 -31.95
N ASN A 226 15.11 -0.56 -32.67
CA ASN A 226 15.09 0.90 -32.78
C ASN A 226 13.96 1.54 -31.96
N GLN A 227 13.07 0.75 -31.43
CA GLN A 227 11.95 1.23 -30.60
C GLN A 227 12.22 0.94 -29.14
N ARG A 228 12.05 1.97 -28.33
CA ARG A 228 12.16 1.90 -26.90
C ARG A 228 10.78 2.01 -26.30
N ASP A 229 10.22 0.87 -25.99
CA ASP A 229 8.91 0.77 -25.35
C ASP A 229 9.07 0.51 -23.86
N ASP A 230 8.04 0.82 -23.08
CA ASP A 230 8.11 0.73 -21.61
C ASP A 230 8.07 -0.72 -21.10
N TYR A 231 7.70 -1.67 -21.95
CA TYR A 231 7.49 -3.06 -21.58
C TYR A 231 8.30 -4.02 -22.44
N PRO A 232 8.77 -5.17 -21.86
CA PRO A 232 9.50 -6.20 -22.59
C PRO A 232 8.74 -6.74 -23.80
N ILE A 233 9.46 -7.49 -24.66
CA ILE A 233 8.83 -8.20 -25.77
C ILE A 233 7.73 -9.14 -25.28
N TYR A 234 6.59 -9.10 -25.93
CA TYR A 234 5.54 -10.06 -25.64
C TYR A 234 5.85 -11.40 -26.33
N ASN A 235 6.35 -12.36 -25.55
CA ASN A 235 6.58 -13.72 -26.00
C ASN A 235 6.12 -14.69 -24.91
N PRO A 236 4.89 -15.25 -25.03
CA PRO A 236 4.34 -16.18 -24.03
C PRO A 236 5.10 -17.48 -23.93
N GLN A 237 5.90 -17.84 -24.93
CA GLN A 237 6.73 -19.04 -24.95
C GLN A 237 8.18 -18.77 -24.48
N SER A 238 8.49 -17.55 -24.07
CA SER A 238 9.81 -17.21 -23.57
C SER A 238 10.07 -17.88 -22.22
N SER A 239 11.13 -18.66 -22.14
CA SER A 239 11.59 -19.24 -20.86
C SER A 239 12.16 -18.20 -19.89
N VAL A 240 12.38 -16.97 -20.35
CA VAL A 240 12.73 -15.82 -19.50
C VAL A 240 11.53 -15.37 -18.66
N HIS A 241 10.30 -15.56 -19.17
CA HIS A 241 9.07 -15.04 -18.56
C HIS A 241 9.17 -13.55 -18.22
N PRO A 242 9.23 -12.66 -19.24
CA PRO A 242 9.53 -11.22 -19.05
C PRO A 242 8.51 -10.49 -18.17
N TYR A 243 7.30 -11.01 -18.04
CA TYR A 243 6.20 -10.45 -17.27
C TYR A 243 5.93 -11.16 -15.94
N ARG A 244 6.92 -11.85 -15.38
CA ARG A 244 6.77 -12.49 -14.07
C ARG A 244 6.42 -11.50 -12.97
N ALA A 245 5.67 -11.95 -11.97
CA ALA A 245 5.20 -11.11 -10.88
C ALA A 245 6.33 -10.67 -9.93
N GLU A 246 7.41 -11.45 -9.85
CA GLU A 246 8.51 -11.24 -8.90
C GLU A 246 9.52 -10.18 -9.37
N GLN A 247 9.05 -9.10 -9.97
CA GLN A 247 9.88 -7.96 -10.40
C GLN A 247 9.24 -6.62 -10.03
N ASP A 248 10.04 -5.58 -9.98
CA ASP A 248 9.57 -4.23 -9.62
C ASP A 248 8.87 -3.48 -10.76
N LEU A 249 8.77 -4.07 -11.96
CA LEU A 249 8.00 -3.52 -13.09
C LEU A 249 6.54 -3.22 -12.71
N PHE A 250 5.97 -4.06 -11.85
CA PHE A 250 4.59 -3.94 -11.37
C PHE A 250 4.50 -3.44 -9.93
N LEU A 251 5.63 -3.09 -9.32
CA LEU A 251 5.68 -2.55 -7.97
C LEU A 251 5.50 -1.03 -8.01
N GLU A 252 4.32 -0.56 -7.71
CA GLU A 252 3.98 0.86 -7.70
C GLU A 252 4.17 1.49 -6.33
N LYS A 253 4.66 2.72 -6.31
CA LYS A 253 4.60 3.56 -5.10
C LYS A 253 3.15 3.91 -4.83
N LEU A 254 2.72 3.76 -3.58
CA LEU A 254 1.36 4.03 -3.16
C LEU A 254 1.33 5.07 -2.06
N SER A 255 0.64 6.15 -2.35
CA SER A 255 0.30 7.21 -1.40
C SER A 255 -1.06 7.76 -1.75
N TYR A 256 -1.90 8.00 -0.74
CA TYR A 256 -3.23 8.51 -1.03
C TYR A 256 -3.76 9.42 0.07
N LEU A 257 -4.72 10.27 -0.34
CA LEU A 257 -5.53 11.15 0.49
C LEU A 257 -6.99 10.94 0.14
N LYS A 258 -7.84 10.64 1.13
CA LYS A 258 -9.27 10.43 0.94
C LYS A 258 -10.13 11.40 1.75
N LEU A 259 -11.17 11.93 1.12
CA LEU A 259 -12.28 12.57 1.81
C LEU A 259 -13.24 11.47 2.28
N ARG A 260 -13.07 11.06 3.56
CA ARG A 260 -13.84 9.98 4.17
C ARG A 260 -15.29 10.35 4.33
N ASN A 261 -15.53 11.50 4.94
CA ASN A 261 -16.87 12.00 5.21
C ASN A 261 -16.91 13.51 5.03
N ILE A 262 -18.05 13.99 4.56
CA ILE A 262 -18.44 15.40 4.58
C ILE A 262 -19.89 15.46 5.04
N THR A 263 -20.19 16.31 6.01
CA THR A 263 -21.54 16.47 6.55
C THR A 263 -21.91 17.94 6.59
N VAL A 264 -23.09 18.25 6.12
CA VAL A 264 -23.76 19.54 6.29
C VAL A 264 -25.02 19.31 7.08
N GLY A 265 -25.20 20.05 8.15
CA GLY A 265 -26.37 19.92 9.02
C GLY A 265 -26.97 21.27 9.39
N TYR A 266 -28.24 21.22 9.81
CA TYR A 266 -28.97 22.36 10.34
C TYR A 266 -29.83 21.97 11.50
N THR A 267 -29.66 22.64 12.64
CA THR A 267 -30.49 22.49 13.84
C THR A 267 -31.56 23.56 13.87
N LEU A 268 -32.84 23.17 13.66
CA LEU A 268 -33.98 24.01 13.82
C LEU A 268 -34.41 24.02 15.31
N PRO A 269 -34.29 25.15 16.02
CA PRO A 269 -34.79 25.25 17.39
C PRO A 269 -36.32 25.33 17.38
N ILE A 270 -36.98 24.47 18.14
CA ILE A 270 -38.45 24.45 18.27
C ILE A 270 -38.83 25.16 19.57
N LYS A 271 -39.69 26.20 19.49
CA LYS A 271 -40.21 26.85 20.68
C LYS A 271 -41.13 25.87 21.42
N LYS A 272 -40.85 25.61 22.69
CA LYS A 272 -41.63 24.69 23.54
C LYS A 272 -43.10 25.12 23.64
N VAL A 273 -44.02 24.23 23.27
CA VAL A 273 -45.47 24.40 23.45
C VAL A 273 -46.09 23.23 24.22
N GLY A 274 -45.29 22.28 24.76
CA GLY A 274 -45.75 21.11 25.54
C GLY A 274 -44.63 20.13 25.91
N SER A 275 -44.90 19.20 26.82
CA SER A 275 -43.88 18.26 27.32
C SER A 275 -43.45 17.18 26.31
N ASN A 276 -44.27 16.87 25.31
CA ASN A 276 -44.02 15.82 24.32
C ASN A 276 -43.53 16.34 22.97
N ILE A 277 -43.20 17.64 22.86
CA ILE A 277 -42.72 18.26 21.64
C ILE A 277 -41.18 18.28 21.64
N PRO A 278 -40.53 17.88 20.56
CA PRO A 278 -39.05 17.95 20.48
C PRO A 278 -38.53 19.35 20.72
N LYS A 279 -37.43 19.49 21.45
CA LYS A 279 -36.74 20.77 21.68
C LYS A 279 -36.01 21.28 20.43
N SER A 280 -35.59 20.35 19.59
CA SER A 280 -34.92 20.70 18.33
C SER A 280 -35.06 19.57 17.30
N LEU A 281 -35.01 19.96 16.04
CA LEU A 281 -34.98 19.05 14.89
C LEU A 281 -33.69 19.32 14.14
N TYR A 282 -32.88 18.28 13.95
CA TYR A 282 -31.64 18.35 13.21
C TYR A 282 -31.76 17.61 11.89
N PHE A 283 -31.55 18.32 10.80
CA PHE A 283 -31.46 17.79 9.44
C PHE A 283 -29.99 17.68 9.08
N TYR A 284 -29.59 16.60 8.43
CA TYR A 284 -28.22 16.48 7.93
C TYR A 284 -28.15 15.69 6.64
N LEU A 285 -27.18 16.08 5.82
CA LEU A 285 -26.75 15.39 4.61
C LEU A 285 -25.31 14.98 4.79
N THR A 286 -25.02 13.70 4.63
CA THR A 286 -23.66 13.16 4.74
C THR A 286 -23.28 12.47 3.44
N GLY A 287 -22.12 12.83 2.91
CA GLY A 287 -21.45 12.11 1.82
C GLY A 287 -20.26 11.34 2.37
N SER A 288 -20.08 10.09 1.92
CA SER A 288 -18.95 9.26 2.31
C SER A 288 -18.17 8.78 1.09
N ASN A 289 -16.84 8.72 1.21
CA ASN A 289 -15.89 8.27 0.17
C ASN A 289 -16.02 9.04 -1.16
N LEU A 290 -16.34 10.34 -1.11
CA LEU A 290 -16.64 11.12 -2.31
C LEU A 290 -15.42 11.36 -3.19
N LEU A 291 -14.24 11.58 -2.58
CA LEU A 291 -13.00 11.91 -3.29
C LEU A 291 -11.85 11.04 -2.78
N SER A 292 -11.04 10.57 -3.72
CA SER A 292 -9.79 9.87 -3.48
C SER A 292 -8.72 10.41 -4.42
N PHE A 293 -7.59 10.81 -3.87
CA PHE A 293 -6.41 11.23 -4.61
C PHE A 293 -5.31 10.22 -4.33
N SER A 294 -4.79 9.58 -5.36
CA SER A 294 -3.77 8.54 -5.25
C SER A 294 -2.84 8.59 -6.45
N ASN A 295 -1.59 8.18 -6.25
CA ASN A 295 -0.65 7.89 -7.33
C ASN A 295 -0.71 6.43 -7.82
N PHE A 296 -1.59 5.60 -7.25
CA PHE A 296 -1.79 4.22 -7.67
C PHE A 296 -2.60 4.15 -8.96
N SER A 297 -2.09 3.42 -9.96
CA SER A 297 -2.67 3.40 -11.30
C SER A 297 -3.91 2.51 -11.42
N ALA A 298 -4.03 1.50 -10.58
CA ALA A 298 -4.96 0.39 -10.80
C ALA A 298 -6.37 0.56 -10.21
N GLY A 299 -6.62 1.59 -9.38
CA GLY A 299 -7.95 1.81 -8.83
C GLY A 299 -7.96 2.36 -7.40
N ASP A 300 -8.89 1.90 -6.56
CA ASP A 300 -8.97 2.36 -5.17
C ASP A 300 -7.81 1.80 -4.34
N PRO A 301 -6.94 2.67 -3.78
CA PRO A 301 -5.75 2.25 -3.04
C PRO A 301 -6.05 1.43 -1.77
N GLU A 302 -7.27 1.51 -1.25
CA GLU A 302 -7.69 0.74 -0.07
C GLU A 302 -8.12 -0.69 -0.37
N LEU A 303 -8.13 -1.08 -1.64
CA LEU A 303 -8.35 -2.46 -2.07
C LEU A 303 -7.06 -3.27 -2.18
N VAL A 304 -5.92 -2.65 -1.93
CA VAL A 304 -4.65 -3.37 -1.80
C VAL A 304 -4.72 -4.25 -0.56
N ASN A 305 -4.37 -5.53 -0.72
CA ASN A 305 -4.37 -6.51 0.34
C ASN A 305 -3.31 -6.17 1.41
N PHE A 306 -3.44 -6.77 2.60
CA PHE A 306 -2.51 -6.54 3.71
C PHE A 306 -1.05 -6.90 3.37
N ASN A 307 -0.83 -7.88 2.48
CA ASN A 307 0.49 -8.24 1.98
C ASN A 307 1.02 -7.31 0.87
N GLY A 308 0.31 -6.24 0.56
CA GLY A 308 0.71 -5.26 -0.46
C GLY A 308 0.38 -5.65 -1.89
N THR A 309 -0.43 -6.68 -2.14
CA THR A 309 -0.82 -7.07 -3.49
C THR A 309 -2.19 -6.51 -3.89
N TYR A 310 -2.36 -6.20 -5.16
CA TYR A 310 -3.63 -5.80 -5.76
C TYR A 310 -3.95 -6.70 -6.96
N ASP A 311 -4.97 -7.53 -6.82
CA ASP A 311 -5.41 -8.51 -7.82
C ASP A 311 -6.53 -8.01 -8.76
N GLY A 312 -7.19 -6.90 -8.38
CA GLY A 312 -8.27 -6.28 -9.16
C GLY A 312 -9.62 -6.98 -9.08
N TYR A 313 -9.79 -8.00 -8.24
CA TYR A 313 -11.05 -8.74 -8.10
C TYR A 313 -12.02 -8.11 -7.11
N SER A 314 -11.54 -7.20 -6.25
CA SER A 314 -12.35 -6.53 -5.24
C SER A 314 -13.24 -5.45 -5.84
N LEU A 315 -14.47 -5.34 -5.34
CA LEU A 315 -15.38 -4.26 -5.73
C LEU A 315 -14.89 -2.92 -5.19
N PRO A 316 -14.97 -1.84 -5.97
CA PRO A 316 -14.62 -0.49 -5.50
C PRO A 316 -15.43 -0.10 -4.27
N ILE A 317 -14.80 0.63 -3.33
CA ILE A 317 -15.49 1.16 -2.16
C ILE A 317 -16.57 2.16 -2.62
N PRO A 318 -17.85 1.96 -2.26
CA PRO A 318 -18.93 2.76 -2.78
C PRO A 318 -18.87 4.20 -2.23
N ARG A 319 -19.24 5.16 -3.07
CA ARG A 319 -19.62 6.50 -2.64
C ARG A 319 -21.04 6.45 -2.16
N SER A 320 -21.33 7.06 -1.03
CA SER A 320 -22.67 7.11 -0.49
C SER A 320 -23.09 8.52 -0.11
N ILE A 321 -24.39 8.80 -0.25
CA ILE A 321 -25.03 10.03 0.21
C ILE A 321 -26.22 9.62 1.06
N SER A 322 -26.26 10.14 2.29
CA SER A 322 -27.31 9.84 3.26
C SER A 322 -27.95 11.12 3.77
N LEU A 323 -29.28 11.15 3.80
CA LEU A 323 -30.07 12.19 4.44
C LEU A 323 -30.62 11.66 5.77
N GLY A 324 -30.52 12.45 6.82
CA GLY A 324 -31.01 12.02 8.14
C GLY A 324 -31.70 13.13 8.92
N LEU A 325 -32.54 12.69 9.85
CA LEU A 325 -33.27 13.51 10.78
C LEU A 325 -33.04 13.03 12.21
N ARG A 326 -32.83 13.96 13.13
CA ARG A 326 -32.67 13.65 14.56
C ARG A 326 -33.57 14.58 15.37
N PHE A 327 -34.38 14.00 16.21
CA PHE A 327 -35.23 14.71 17.17
C PHE A 327 -34.57 14.70 18.55
N LYS A 328 -34.54 15.84 19.23
CA LYS A 328 -34.16 15.96 20.63
C LYS A 328 -35.35 16.43 21.46
N PHE A 329 -35.81 15.60 22.38
CA PHE A 329 -36.89 15.86 23.30
C PHE A 329 -36.46 16.55 24.60
#